data_840e9bcf710f2a2479bb657e0ad3e8cb
#
_entry.id   840e9bcf710f2a2479bb657e0ad3e8cb
#
_cell.length_a   1.000
_cell.length_b   1.000
_cell.length_c   1.000
_cell.angle_alpha   90.00
_cell.angle_beta   90.00
_cell.angle_gamma   90.00
#
_symmetry.space_group_name_H-M   'P 1'
#
loop_
_entity.id
_entity.type
_entity.pdbx_description
1 polymer ?
#
loop_
_entity_poly.entity_id
_entity_poly.type
_entity_poly.pdbx_seq_one_letter_code
_entity_poly.pdbx_strand_id
1 'polypeptide(L)'
;YGQRTEPREKQFDRKHDTIFFFSKSDSARLGSNTETWTREEFIKHRHDLMIDEAGREYILTDGGKNNGRYRRYVEDVIEKGKPIDSVWNIQILNSSAKERVGYGTQKPAALLERIIQASCPEGGLVADFFGGSGTTAAVAERLGRRWITSDLGKPANMIMRKRLIDQQAKPFLYQAIGDYQVETAKSSLGRSFRIGDLSQIVLSLYGALPLDENASPTRNLGSVI
;
A
#
# COMPACT_ATOMS: atom_id res chain seq x y z
N TYR A 1 -4.62 14.65 2.11
CA TYR A 1 -5.44 15.79 2.57
C TYR A 1 -4.61 17.04 2.39
N GLY A 2 -5.07 17.97 1.51
CA GLY A 2 -4.41 19.25 1.31
C GLY A 2 -4.35 20.02 2.63
N GLN A 3 -3.26 20.75 2.87
CA GLN A 3 -3.21 21.68 3.99
C GLN A 3 -4.29 22.74 3.78
N ARG A 4 -5.24 22.81 4.68
CA ARG A 4 -6.14 23.96 4.75
C ARG A 4 -5.33 25.18 5.20
N THR A 5 -5.53 26.27 4.52
CA THR A 5 -4.91 27.57 4.86
C THR A 5 -5.65 28.31 5.99
N GLU A 6 -6.90 27.91 6.25
CA GLU A 6 -7.72 28.56 7.29
C GLU A 6 -8.03 27.59 8.45
N PRO A 7 -7.82 27.99 9.70
CA PRO A 7 -8.14 27.17 10.85
C PRO A 7 -9.66 26.99 11.01
N ARG A 8 -10.08 25.85 11.54
CA ARG A 8 -11.47 25.64 11.95
C ARG A 8 -11.72 26.31 13.29
N GLU A 9 -12.79 27.09 13.38
CA GLU A 9 -13.09 27.85 14.61
C GLU A 9 -13.44 26.98 15.84
N LYS A 10 -13.88 25.73 15.63
CA LYS A 10 -14.45 24.91 16.72
C LYS A 10 -13.81 23.53 16.91
N GLN A 11 -12.79 23.17 16.12
CA GLN A 11 -12.13 21.85 16.25
C GLN A 11 -10.74 21.85 15.63
N PHE A 12 -9.87 20.99 16.15
CA PHE A 12 -8.56 20.75 15.55
C PHE A 12 -8.69 20.05 14.18
N ASP A 13 -7.77 20.36 13.28
CA ASP A 13 -7.69 19.67 12.00
C ASP A 13 -7.28 18.21 12.20
N ARG A 14 -8.06 17.30 11.61
CA ARG A 14 -7.74 15.89 11.61
C ARG A 14 -6.58 15.63 10.65
N LYS A 15 -5.41 15.27 11.18
CA LYS A 15 -4.19 14.99 10.41
C LYS A 15 -3.71 13.54 10.57
N HIS A 16 -4.57 12.63 10.98
CA HIS A 16 -4.26 11.22 11.15
C HIS A 16 -5.39 10.33 10.65
N ASP A 17 -5.03 9.14 10.19
CA ASP A 17 -5.93 8.02 9.95
C ASP A 17 -5.72 6.97 11.04
N THR A 18 -6.78 6.25 11.42
CA THR A 18 -6.69 5.16 12.38
C THR A 18 -6.69 3.84 11.63
N ILE A 19 -5.74 2.96 11.99
CA ILE A 19 -5.65 1.61 11.45
C ILE A 19 -6.01 0.65 12.57
N PHE A 20 -6.95 -0.25 12.31
CA PHE A 20 -7.34 -1.30 13.23
C PHE A 20 -6.65 -2.61 12.87
N PHE A 21 -6.11 -3.28 13.87
CA PHE A 21 -5.59 -4.63 13.74
C PHE A 21 -6.58 -5.62 14.35
N PHE A 22 -6.94 -6.63 13.58
CA PHE A 22 -7.79 -7.73 14.03
C PHE A 22 -7.10 -9.05 13.78
N SER A 23 -7.29 -10.01 14.67
CA SER A 23 -6.82 -11.37 14.49
C SER A 23 -7.96 -12.37 14.64
N LYS A 24 -7.86 -13.50 13.95
CA LYS A 24 -8.83 -14.58 14.04
C LYS A 24 -8.70 -15.36 15.36
N SER A 25 -7.54 -15.34 15.98
CA SER A 25 -7.25 -16.06 17.23
C SER A 25 -6.25 -15.31 18.08
N ASP A 26 -6.23 -15.62 19.38
CA ASP A 26 -5.27 -15.05 20.33
C ASP A 26 -3.82 -15.51 20.11
N SER A 27 -3.63 -16.52 19.28
CA SER A 27 -2.30 -17.02 18.89
C SER A 27 -1.61 -16.14 17.82
N ALA A 28 -2.35 -15.22 17.19
CA ALA A 28 -1.75 -14.31 16.22
C ALA A 28 -0.69 -13.42 16.92
N ARG A 29 0.43 -13.25 16.24
CA ARG A 29 1.53 -12.39 16.70
C ARG A 29 1.88 -11.43 15.59
N LEU A 30 2.18 -10.19 15.96
CA LEU A 30 2.88 -9.31 15.05
C LEU A 30 4.30 -9.86 14.88
N GLY A 31 4.77 -9.91 13.64
CA GLY A 31 6.12 -10.33 13.29
C GLY A 31 7.16 -9.30 13.70
N SER A 32 8.05 -8.90 12.80
CA SER A 32 9.02 -7.85 13.07
C SER A 32 8.29 -6.53 13.36
N ASN A 33 8.32 -6.14 14.63
CA ASN A 33 7.79 -4.86 15.11
C ASN A 33 8.92 -3.91 15.51
N THR A 34 10.08 -4.07 14.88
CA THR A 34 11.25 -3.21 15.07
C THR A 34 11.64 -2.56 13.75
N GLU A 35 12.11 -1.33 13.81
CA GLU A 35 12.74 -0.62 12.72
C GLU A 35 14.24 -0.45 13.01
N THR A 36 15.01 -0.26 11.95
CA THR A 36 16.46 -0.05 12.07
C THR A 36 16.74 1.20 12.90
N TRP A 37 17.65 1.09 13.83
CA TRP A 37 18.10 2.20 14.66
C TRP A 37 19.56 2.50 14.34
N THR A 38 19.86 3.74 13.95
CA THR A 38 21.25 4.14 13.77
C THR A 38 21.87 4.51 15.12
N ARG A 39 23.22 4.45 15.21
CA ARG A 39 23.93 4.87 16.40
C ARG A 39 23.63 6.34 16.73
N GLU A 40 23.63 7.20 15.70
CA GLU A 40 23.39 8.65 15.85
C GLU A 40 22.00 8.91 16.42
N GLU A 41 20.97 8.21 15.94
CA GLU A 41 19.62 8.34 16.45
C GLU A 41 19.51 7.86 17.89
N PHE A 42 20.18 6.72 18.22
CA PHE A 42 20.15 6.16 19.57
C PHE A 42 20.79 7.09 20.59
N ILE A 43 21.96 7.70 20.26
CA ILE A 43 22.71 8.56 21.20
C ILE A 43 22.24 10.02 21.21
N LYS A 44 21.46 10.48 20.24
CA LYS A 44 21.06 11.89 20.02
C LYS A 44 20.57 12.61 21.28
N HIS A 45 19.92 11.93 22.18
CA HIS A 45 19.33 12.47 23.41
C HIS A 45 19.91 11.83 24.68
N ARG A 46 21.11 11.21 24.59
CA ARG A 46 21.74 10.52 25.70
C ARG A 46 23.05 11.16 26.07
N HIS A 47 23.20 11.48 27.35
CA HIS A 47 24.39 12.09 27.91
C HIS A 47 25.18 11.12 28.81
N ASP A 48 24.71 9.88 28.91
CA ASP A 48 25.20 8.82 29.83
C ASP A 48 25.96 7.71 29.07
N LEU A 49 26.47 8.02 27.87
CA LEU A 49 27.26 7.07 27.08
C LEU A 49 28.63 6.85 27.73
N MET A 50 28.99 5.58 27.96
CA MET A 50 30.24 5.13 28.55
C MET A 50 30.94 4.16 27.61
N ILE A 51 32.25 3.97 27.84
CA ILE A 51 33.09 3.02 27.10
C ILE A 51 33.67 2.03 28.11
N ASP A 52 33.61 0.74 27.80
CA ASP A 52 34.24 -0.31 28.63
C ASP A 52 35.74 -0.46 28.28
N GLU A 53 36.43 -1.34 29.04
CA GLU A 53 37.86 -1.61 28.85
C GLU A 53 38.21 -2.20 27.48
N ALA A 54 37.22 -2.79 26.77
CA ALA A 54 37.36 -3.31 25.42
C ALA A 54 37.01 -2.28 24.32
N GLY A 55 36.72 -1.02 24.71
CA GLY A 55 36.34 0.05 23.77
C GLY A 55 34.89 0.01 23.29
N ARG A 56 34.01 -0.82 23.87
CA ARG A 56 32.62 -0.92 23.48
C ARG A 56 31.76 0.12 24.19
N GLU A 57 30.91 0.78 23.45
CA GLU A 57 29.99 1.78 23.97
C GLU A 57 28.79 1.13 24.67
N TYR A 58 28.45 1.62 25.85
CA TYR A 58 27.28 1.16 26.61
C TYR A 58 26.61 2.28 27.39
N ILE A 59 25.38 2.04 27.80
CA ILE A 59 24.65 2.87 28.76
C ILE A 59 24.28 2.01 29.98
N LEU A 60 24.12 2.65 31.13
CA LEU A 60 23.56 2.01 32.30
C LEU A 60 22.04 2.10 32.29
N THR A 61 21.38 0.96 32.24
CA THR A 61 19.92 0.86 32.26
C THR A 61 19.46 0.30 33.59
N ASP A 62 18.41 0.84 34.17
CA ASP A 62 17.78 0.33 35.36
C ASP A 62 17.05 -0.98 35.07
N GLY A 63 17.41 -2.05 35.79
CA GLY A 63 16.83 -3.38 35.68
C GLY A 63 15.50 -3.57 36.41
N GLY A 64 14.92 -2.48 36.97
CA GLY A 64 13.71 -2.53 37.77
C GLY A 64 13.94 -2.93 39.24
N LYS A 65 12.83 -3.09 39.96
CA LYS A 65 12.84 -3.19 41.44
C LYS A 65 13.79 -4.23 42.06
N ASN A 66 14.21 -5.24 41.30
CA ASN A 66 15.01 -6.35 41.83
C ASN A 66 16.36 -6.60 41.13
N ASN A 67 16.68 -5.90 40.03
CA ASN A 67 17.82 -6.25 39.16
C ASN A 67 18.97 -5.24 39.12
N GLY A 68 18.90 -4.12 39.86
CA GLY A 68 19.94 -3.09 39.82
C GLY A 68 20.17 -2.50 38.44
N ARG A 69 21.30 -1.81 38.28
CA ARG A 69 21.70 -1.27 36.96
C ARG A 69 22.54 -2.26 36.19
N TYR A 70 22.28 -2.43 34.89
CA TYR A 70 23.08 -3.29 34.02
C TYR A 70 23.58 -2.51 32.78
N ARG A 71 24.67 -3.01 32.20
CA ARG A 71 25.25 -2.45 30.98
C ARG A 71 24.41 -2.90 29.78
N ARG A 72 23.96 -1.93 28.98
CA ARG A 72 23.28 -2.18 27.71
C ARG A 72 24.15 -1.63 26.59
N TYR A 73 24.77 -2.51 25.81
CA TYR A 73 25.68 -2.14 24.75
C TYR A 73 24.94 -1.51 23.55
N VAL A 74 25.57 -0.49 22.96
CA VAL A 74 24.97 0.26 21.83
C VAL A 74 24.80 -0.65 20.63
N GLU A 75 25.79 -1.49 20.33
CA GLU A 75 25.75 -2.48 19.26
C GLU A 75 24.58 -3.44 19.36
N ASP A 76 24.31 -3.99 20.56
CA ASP A 76 23.20 -4.91 20.82
C ASP A 76 21.83 -4.22 20.63
N VAL A 77 21.77 -2.93 20.95
CA VAL A 77 20.54 -2.15 20.79
C VAL A 77 20.25 -1.86 19.33
N ILE A 78 21.29 -1.53 18.56
CA ILE A 78 21.18 -1.29 17.13
C ILE A 78 20.78 -2.58 16.40
N GLU A 79 21.39 -3.71 16.74
CA GLU A 79 21.07 -5.01 16.18
C GLU A 79 19.62 -5.43 16.47
N LYS A 80 19.13 -5.21 17.68
CA LYS A 80 17.72 -5.49 18.05
C LYS A 80 16.72 -4.56 17.37
N GLY A 81 17.14 -3.38 17.00
CA GLY A 81 16.30 -2.35 16.45
C GLY A 81 15.41 -1.64 17.48
N LYS A 82 14.72 -0.62 17.03
CA LYS A 82 13.77 0.18 17.81
C LYS A 82 12.37 -0.41 17.66
N PRO A 83 11.64 -0.67 18.75
CA PRO A 83 10.23 -1.04 18.66
C PRO A 83 9.43 0.01 17.87
N ILE A 84 8.56 -0.45 16.99
CA ILE A 84 7.67 0.43 16.23
C ILE A 84 6.55 0.90 17.15
N ASP A 85 6.38 2.21 17.22
CA ASP A 85 5.30 2.84 17.98
C ASP A 85 3.94 2.66 17.31
N SER A 86 2.87 2.91 18.06
CA SER A 86 1.50 2.94 17.53
C SER A 86 1.20 4.18 16.68
N VAL A 87 2.04 5.22 16.76
CA VAL A 87 1.92 6.43 15.96
C VAL A 87 2.97 6.41 14.86
N TRP A 88 2.51 6.36 13.61
CA TRP A 88 3.37 6.28 12.43
C TRP A 88 3.38 7.61 11.68
N ASN A 89 4.54 8.21 11.57
CA ASN A 89 4.71 9.42 10.80
C ASN A 89 5.06 9.08 9.34
N ILE A 90 4.04 8.68 8.58
CA ILE A 90 4.16 8.35 7.16
C ILE A 90 3.50 9.46 6.35
N GLN A 91 4.27 10.11 5.50
CA GLN A 91 3.76 11.19 4.67
C GLN A 91 2.84 10.66 3.56
N ILE A 92 1.79 11.42 3.27
CA ILE A 92 0.94 11.18 2.11
C ILE A 92 1.72 11.44 0.82
N LEU A 93 1.31 10.77 -0.26
CA LEU A 93 1.91 11.00 -1.58
C LEU A 93 1.54 12.39 -2.10
N ASN A 94 2.54 13.23 -2.27
CA ASN A 94 2.36 14.51 -2.96
C ASN A 94 2.22 14.30 -4.48
N SER A 95 1.84 15.34 -5.21
CA SER A 95 1.61 15.27 -6.66
C SER A 95 2.86 14.90 -7.47
N SER A 96 4.05 15.19 -6.96
CA SER A 96 5.35 14.93 -7.60
C SER A 96 6.04 13.64 -7.14
N ALA A 97 5.40 12.84 -6.27
CA ALA A 97 6.02 11.61 -5.77
C ALA A 97 6.26 10.61 -6.92
N LYS A 98 7.49 10.10 -7.03
CA LYS A 98 7.92 9.17 -8.09
C LYS A 98 7.12 7.86 -8.12
N GLU A 99 6.60 7.43 -6.98
CA GLU A 99 5.81 6.20 -6.86
C GLU A 99 4.33 6.38 -7.28
N ARG A 100 3.92 7.60 -7.65
CA ARG A 100 2.54 7.86 -8.12
C ARG A 100 2.28 7.19 -9.45
N VAL A 101 1.17 6.45 -9.51
CA VAL A 101 0.71 5.77 -10.73
C VAL A 101 -0.56 6.42 -11.32
N GLY A 102 -0.87 7.67 -10.91
CA GLY A 102 -2.05 8.39 -11.41
C GLY A 102 -3.37 7.98 -10.77
N TYR A 103 -3.37 7.17 -9.72
CA TYR A 103 -4.58 6.77 -9.00
C TYR A 103 -4.83 7.70 -7.80
N GLY A 104 -6.00 8.34 -7.75
CA GLY A 104 -6.29 9.44 -6.81
C GLY A 104 -6.19 9.06 -5.33
N THR A 105 -6.54 7.82 -4.96
CA THR A 105 -6.54 7.32 -3.58
C THR A 105 -5.36 6.39 -3.27
N GLN A 106 -4.31 6.43 -4.08
CA GLN A 106 -3.11 5.61 -3.86
C GLN A 106 -2.53 5.85 -2.47
N LYS A 107 -2.26 4.76 -1.76
CA LYS A 107 -1.56 4.80 -0.47
C LYS A 107 -0.03 4.75 -0.66
N PRO A 108 0.76 5.36 0.25
CA PRO A 108 2.21 5.26 0.22
C PRO A 108 2.70 3.81 0.35
N ALA A 109 3.72 3.44 -0.40
CA ALA A 109 4.32 2.11 -0.30
C ALA A 109 4.88 1.84 1.11
N ALA A 110 5.49 2.85 1.75
CA ALA A 110 6.02 2.74 3.11
C ALA A 110 4.96 2.32 4.16
N LEU A 111 3.69 2.72 3.96
CA LEU A 111 2.59 2.27 4.84
C LEU A 111 2.37 0.76 4.71
N LEU A 112 2.27 0.28 3.47
CA LEU A 112 2.01 -1.14 3.19
C LEU A 112 3.23 -2.01 3.55
N GLU A 113 4.45 -1.50 3.38
CA GLU A 113 5.67 -2.17 3.85
C GLU A 113 5.61 -2.46 5.35
N ARG A 114 5.33 -1.44 6.14
CA ARG A 114 5.23 -1.57 7.60
C ARG A 114 4.15 -2.56 8.02
N ILE A 115 2.96 -2.47 7.42
CA ILE A 115 1.86 -3.38 7.70
C ILE A 115 2.23 -4.83 7.35
N ILE A 116 2.76 -5.06 6.15
CA ILE A 116 3.07 -6.41 5.66
C ILE A 116 4.23 -7.02 6.45
N GLN A 117 5.28 -6.27 6.73
CA GLN A 117 6.41 -6.78 7.53
C GLN A 117 5.98 -7.17 8.95
N ALA A 118 5.09 -6.37 9.56
CA ALA A 118 4.58 -6.65 10.90
C ALA A 118 3.59 -7.82 10.95
N SER A 119 2.84 -8.08 9.87
CA SER A 119 1.69 -9.01 9.92
C SER A 119 1.82 -10.25 9.06
N CYS A 120 2.78 -10.31 8.14
CA CYS A 120 2.94 -11.43 7.21
C CYS A 120 4.40 -11.88 7.10
N PRO A 121 4.73 -13.13 7.46
CA PRO A 121 6.09 -13.66 7.32
C PRO A 121 6.50 -13.76 5.85
N GLU A 122 7.80 -13.92 5.58
CA GLU A 122 8.31 -14.20 4.24
C GLU A 122 7.67 -15.45 3.64
N GLY A 123 7.34 -15.39 2.34
CA GLY A 123 6.60 -16.45 1.65
C GLY A 123 5.13 -16.57 2.06
N GLY A 124 4.66 -15.80 3.04
CA GLY A 124 3.27 -15.75 3.44
C GLY A 124 2.36 -15.20 2.34
N LEU A 125 1.06 -15.23 2.57
CA LEU A 125 0.04 -14.75 1.62
C LEU A 125 -0.59 -13.46 2.13
N VAL A 126 -0.53 -12.42 1.31
CA VAL A 126 -1.21 -11.14 1.50
C VAL A 126 -2.43 -11.09 0.60
N ALA A 127 -3.59 -10.73 1.14
CA ALA A 127 -4.83 -10.57 0.37
C ALA A 127 -5.37 -9.15 0.51
N ASP A 128 -5.69 -8.51 -0.62
CA ASP A 128 -6.32 -7.19 -0.68
C ASP A 128 -7.42 -7.19 -1.73
N PHE A 129 -8.67 -7.22 -1.27
CA PHE A 129 -9.84 -7.31 -2.15
C PHE A 129 -10.36 -5.95 -2.63
N PHE A 130 -9.69 -4.85 -2.24
CA PHE A 130 -9.96 -3.48 -2.66
C PHE A 130 -8.67 -2.82 -3.14
N GLY A 131 -7.95 -3.53 -4.00
CA GLY A 131 -6.55 -3.27 -4.37
C GLY A 131 -6.25 -1.90 -4.96
N GLY A 132 -7.23 -1.22 -5.57
CA GLY A 132 -7.10 0.12 -6.11
C GLY A 132 -5.91 0.25 -7.07
N SER A 133 -4.91 1.04 -6.69
CA SER A 133 -3.66 1.21 -7.46
C SER A 133 -2.70 0.02 -7.38
N GLY A 134 -3.03 -1.04 -6.63
CA GLY A 134 -2.19 -2.22 -6.45
C GLY A 134 -0.98 -2.01 -5.55
N THR A 135 -0.98 -1.03 -4.65
CA THR A 135 0.17 -0.78 -3.77
C THR A 135 0.46 -1.99 -2.89
N THR A 136 -0.58 -2.62 -2.33
CA THR A 136 -0.45 -3.81 -1.48
C THR A 136 0.23 -4.96 -2.22
N ALA A 137 -0.25 -5.31 -3.43
CA ALA A 137 0.32 -6.39 -4.24
C ALA A 137 1.76 -6.08 -4.66
N ALA A 138 2.02 -4.83 -5.08
CA ALA A 138 3.35 -4.39 -5.49
C ALA A 138 4.37 -4.46 -4.34
N VAL A 139 3.97 -4.08 -3.13
CA VAL A 139 4.83 -4.16 -1.94
C VAL A 139 5.01 -5.61 -1.50
N ALA A 140 3.95 -6.42 -1.49
CA ALA A 140 4.02 -7.84 -1.15
C ALA A 140 4.99 -8.60 -2.05
N GLU A 141 4.93 -8.38 -3.38
CA GLU A 141 5.86 -8.93 -4.35
C GLU A 141 7.30 -8.55 -4.05
N ARG A 142 7.58 -7.27 -3.82
CA ARG A 142 8.92 -6.76 -3.51
C ARG A 142 9.48 -7.36 -2.21
N LEU A 143 8.62 -7.60 -1.23
CA LEU A 143 8.98 -8.19 0.05
C LEU A 143 9.02 -9.73 0.03
N GLY A 144 8.85 -10.39 -1.12
CA GLY A 144 8.87 -11.83 -1.25
C GLY A 144 7.66 -12.55 -0.64
N ARG A 145 6.53 -11.86 -0.51
CA ARG A 145 5.25 -12.45 -0.10
C ARG A 145 4.43 -12.81 -1.32
N ARG A 146 3.63 -13.89 -1.22
CA ARG A 146 2.60 -14.19 -2.22
C ARG A 146 1.45 -13.21 -2.04
N TRP A 147 0.70 -12.94 -3.08
CA TRP A 147 -0.40 -12.00 -3.00
C TRP A 147 -1.60 -12.42 -3.84
N ILE A 148 -2.78 -12.05 -3.37
CA ILE A 148 -4.03 -12.08 -4.09
C ILE A 148 -4.64 -10.69 -3.96
N THR A 149 -5.06 -10.11 -5.07
CA THR A 149 -5.69 -8.80 -5.07
C THR A 149 -6.85 -8.77 -6.05
N SER A 150 -7.87 -8.00 -5.73
CA SER A 150 -9.00 -7.74 -6.62
C SER A 150 -9.48 -6.30 -6.49
N ASP A 151 -10.17 -5.84 -7.50
CA ASP A 151 -10.89 -4.57 -7.46
C ASP A 151 -12.09 -4.63 -8.42
N LEU A 152 -13.17 -3.95 -8.07
CA LEU A 152 -14.35 -3.85 -8.93
C LEU A 152 -14.11 -2.91 -10.12
N GLY A 153 -13.27 -1.88 -9.92
CA GLY A 153 -13.01 -0.84 -10.89
C GLY A 153 -12.07 -1.29 -12.01
N LYS A 154 -12.52 -1.28 -13.25
CA LYS A 154 -11.67 -1.57 -14.42
C LYS A 154 -10.41 -0.68 -14.48
N PRO A 155 -10.50 0.67 -14.27
CA PRO A 155 -9.32 1.52 -14.23
C PRO A 155 -8.32 1.12 -13.14
N ALA A 156 -8.79 0.74 -11.96
CA ALA A 156 -7.94 0.24 -10.87
C ALA A 156 -7.16 -1.00 -11.31
N ASN A 157 -7.85 -1.99 -11.87
CA ASN A 157 -7.24 -3.23 -12.35
C ASN A 157 -6.23 -3.00 -13.48
N MET A 158 -6.48 -2.05 -14.38
CA MET A 158 -5.53 -1.70 -15.45
C MET A 158 -4.26 -1.07 -14.88
N ILE A 159 -4.39 -0.14 -13.94
CA ILE A 159 -3.27 0.52 -13.26
C ILE A 159 -2.47 -0.49 -12.46
N MET A 160 -3.14 -1.33 -11.66
CA MET A 160 -2.53 -2.38 -10.86
C MET A 160 -1.73 -3.35 -11.72
N ARG A 161 -2.34 -3.86 -12.79
CA ARG A 161 -1.67 -4.76 -13.74
C ARG A 161 -0.45 -4.11 -14.36
N LYS A 162 -0.58 -2.87 -14.85
CA LYS A 162 0.55 -2.11 -15.40
C LYS A 162 1.68 -1.97 -14.37
N ARG A 163 1.36 -1.57 -13.15
CA ARG A 163 2.32 -1.42 -12.06
C ARG A 163 3.11 -2.70 -11.78
N LEU A 164 2.44 -3.84 -11.72
CA LEU A 164 3.06 -5.15 -11.49
C LEU A 164 3.99 -5.54 -12.66
N ILE A 165 3.58 -5.26 -13.90
CA ILE A 165 4.42 -5.49 -15.09
C ILE A 165 5.64 -4.58 -15.08
N ASP A 166 5.46 -3.29 -14.83
CA ASP A 166 6.53 -2.29 -14.84
C ASP A 166 7.61 -2.60 -13.78
N GLN A 167 7.22 -3.17 -12.62
CA GLN A 167 8.17 -3.58 -11.58
C GLN A 167 8.74 -5.00 -11.79
N GLN A 168 8.44 -5.64 -12.93
CA GLN A 168 8.90 -7.00 -13.26
C GLN A 168 8.48 -8.06 -12.23
N ALA A 169 7.23 -7.99 -11.76
CA ALA A 169 6.68 -9.01 -10.88
C ALA A 169 6.76 -10.39 -11.51
N LYS A 170 6.87 -11.43 -10.69
CA LYS A 170 6.79 -12.82 -11.16
C LYS A 170 5.51 -13.05 -11.97
N PRO A 171 5.48 -14.01 -12.88
CA PRO A 171 4.26 -14.34 -13.63
C PRO A 171 3.06 -14.54 -12.70
N PHE A 172 1.95 -13.89 -13.02
CA PHE A 172 0.72 -13.92 -12.22
C PHE A 172 -0.51 -14.15 -13.11
N LEU A 173 -1.53 -14.76 -12.52
CA LEU A 173 -2.82 -14.94 -13.17
C LEU A 173 -3.64 -13.65 -13.07
N TYR A 174 -4.14 -13.17 -14.22
CA TYR A 174 -5.15 -12.12 -14.28
C TYR A 174 -6.47 -12.72 -14.74
N GLN A 175 -7.51 -12.54 -13.94
CA GLN A 175 -8.84 -13.10 -14.22
C GLN A 175 -9.92 -12.04 -14.05
N ALA A 176 -10.79 -11.91 -15.03
CA ALA A 176 -12.02 -11.14 -14.91
C ALA A 176 -13.16 -12.08 -14.47
N ILE A 177 -13.85 -11.74 -13.39
CA ILE A 177 -14.98 -12.51 -12.86
C ILE A 177 -16.26 -11.73 -13.11
N GLY A 178 -17.24 -12.38 -13.70
CA GLY A 178 -18.57 -11.81 -13.86
C GLY A 178 -18.71 -10.73 -14.93
N ASP A 179 -17.84 -10.71 -15.95
CA ASP A 179 -18.05 -9.86 -17.11
C ASP A 179 -19.15 -10.42 -18.01
N TYR A 180 -20.34 -10.60 -17.41
CA TYR A 180 -21.54 -11.13 -18.09
C TYR A 180 -21.96 -10.25 -19.26
N GLN A 181 -21.60 -8.95 -19.26
CA GLN A 181 -21.93 -8.05 -20.37
C GLN A 181 -21.22 -8.46 -21.64
N VAL A 182 -19.94 -8.82 -21.56
CA VAL A 182 -19.17 -9.29 -22.73
C VAL A 182 -19.70 -10.65 -23.21
N GLU A 183 -19.97 -11.56 -22.29
CA GLU A 183 -20.53 -12.87 -22.65
C GLU A 183 -21.97 -12.77 -23.20
N THR A 184 -22.80 -11.93 -22.59
CA THR A 184 -24.15 -11.65 -23.11
C THR A 184 -24.09 -10.98 -24.47
N ALA A 185 -23.17 -10.02 -24.68
CA ALA A 185 -22.97 -9.40 -25.97
C ALA A 185 -22.49 -10.39 -27.01
N LYS A 186 -21.51 -11.25 -26.69
CA LYS A 186 -21.04 -12.31 -27.60
C LYS A 186 -22.15 -13.32 -27.94
N SER A 187 -22.99 -13.69 -26.98
CA SER A 187 -24.10 -14.63 -27.20
C SER A 187 -25.24 -14.00 -27.98
N SER A 188 -25.53 -12.70 -27.79
CA SER A 188 -26.63 -12.00 -28.43
C SER A 188 -26.32 -11.56 -29.87
N LEU A 189 -25.07 -11.27 -30.19
CA LEU A 189 -24.65 -10.70 -31.47
C LEU A 189 -24.25 -11.75 -32.51
N GLY A 190 -24.12 -13.03 -32.13
CA GLY A 190 -23.75 -14.10 -33.08
C GLY A 190 -22.40 -13.83 -33.78
N ARG A 191 -22.22 -14.45 -34.97
CA ARG A 191 -20.94 -14.36 -35.74
C ARG A 191 -20.80 -13.12 -36.65
N SER A 192 -21.79 -12.25 -36.73
CA SER A 192 -21.74 -11.08 -37.63
C SER A 192 -21.81 -9.78 -36.81
N PHE A 193 -20.68 -9.33 -36.33
CA PHE A 193 -20.55 -8.02 -35.68
C PHE A 193 -20.41 -6.92 -36.75
N ARG A 194 -21.18 -5.84 -36.64
CA ARG A 194 -20.82 -4.57 -37.22
C ARG A 194 -19.87 -3.81 -36.31
N ILE A 195 -18.89 -3.12 -36.85
CA ILE A 195 -17.88 -2.39 -36.09
C ILE A 195 -18.54 -1.39 -35.11
N GLY A 196 -19.69 -0.77 -35.51
CA GLY A 196 -20.45 0.13 -34.64
C GLY A 196 -21.04 -0.52 -33.38
N ASP A 197 -21.49 -1.79 -33.47
CA ASP A 197 -22.05 -2.50 -32.34
C ASP A 197 -20.96 -2.87 -31.31
N LEU A 198 -19.79 -3.26 -31.80
CA LEU A 198 -18.63 -3.50 -30.94
C LEU A 198 -18.18 -2.23 -30.21
N SER A 199 -18.18 -1.11 -30.91
CA SER A 199 -17.82 0.19 -30.32
C SER A 199 -18.79 0.61 -29.21
N GLN A 200 -20.09 0.42 -29.38
CA GLN A 200 -21.08 0.69 -28.34
C GLN A 200 -20.89 -0.18 -27.10
N ILE A 201 -20.59 -1.46 -27.28
CA ILE A 201 -20.26 -2.38 -26.17
C ILE A 201 -19.03 -1.87 -25.43
N VAL A 202 -17.96 -1.53 -26.14
CA VAL A 202 -16.75 -0.99 -25.54
C VAL A 202 -17.03 0.29 -24.77
N LEU A 203 -17.76 1.24 -25.36
CA LEU A 203 -18.14 2.50 -24.69
C LEU A 203 -18.95 2.23 -23.41
N SER A 204 -19.94 1.33 -23.47
CA SER A 204 -20.74 0.96 -22.29
C SER A 204 -19.91 0.33 -21.18
N LEU A 205 -18.92 -0.49 -21.54
CA LEU A 205 -17.99 -1.10 -20.58
C LEU A 205 -17.12 -0.08 -19.85
N TYR A 206 -16.85 1.07 -20.48
CA TYR A 206 -16.11 2.18 -19.88
C TYR A 206 -17.00 3.22 -19.21
N GLY A 207 -18.33 3.02 -19.20
CA GLY A 207 -19.28 4.01 -18.69
C GLY A 207 -19.31 5.29 -19.51
N ALA A 208 -18.86 5.24 -20.77
CA ALA A 208 -18.87 6.37 -21.67
C ALA A 208 -20.17 6.42 -22.46
N LEU A 209 -20.71 7.64 -22.64
CA LEU A 209 -21.85 7.87 -23.52
C LEU A 209 -21.34 8.04 -24.95
N PRO A 210 -21.99 7.40 -25.97
CA PRO A 210 -21.63 7.60 -27.35
C PRO A 210 -21.90 9.07 -27.73
N LEU A 211 -21.02 9.67 -28.51
CA LEU A 211 -21.26 10.96 -29.14
C LEU A 211 -22.38 10.84 -30.17
N ASP A 212 -23.04 11.95 -30.43
CA ASP A 212 -24.09 11.96 -31.44
C ASP A 212 -23.54 11.64 -32.84
N GLU A 213 -24.44 11.33 -33.78
CA GLU A 213 -24.06 10.92 -35.13
C GLU A 213 -23.33 12.00 -35.92
N ASN A 214 -23.53 13.28 -35.58
CA ASN A 214 -22.85 14.40 -36.23
C ASN A 214 -21.39 14.53 -35.74
N ALA A 215 -21.15 14.24 -34.45
CA ALA A 215 -19.82 14.27 -33.85
C ALA A 215 -19.01 12.99 -34.12
N SER A 216 -19.66 11.85 -34.31
CA SER A 216 -19.01 10.56 -34.62
C SER A 216 -19.85 9.70 -35.57
N PRO A 217 -19.74 9.93 -36.90
CA PRO A 217 -20.47 9.15 -37.89
C PRO A 217 -20.23 7.63 -37.81
N THR A 218 -19.07 7.22 -37.33
CA THR A 218 -18.71 5.82 -37.15
C THR A 218 -19.18 5.25 -35.84
N ARG A 219 -19.76 6.05 -34.94
CA ARG A 219 -20.23 5.69 -33.60
C ARG A 219 -19.19 5.01 -32.72
N ASN A 220 -17.91 5.31 -32.97
CA ASN A 220 -16.77 4.69 -32.26
C ASN A 220 -16.12 5.62 -31.22
N LEU A 221 -16.69 6.79 -30.98
CA LEU A 221 -16.25 7.74 -29.98
C LEU A 221 -17.32 7.94 -28.93
N GLY A 222 -16.89 8.21 -27.69
CA GLY A 222 -17.75 8.52 -26.58
C GLY A 222 -17.06 9.50 -25.62
N SER A 223 -17.87 10.15 -24.79
CA SER A 223 -17.39 11.00 -23.70
C SER A 223 -17.68 10.35 -22.35
N VAL A 224 -16.74 10.47 -21.44
CA VAL A 224 -16.93 10.09 -20.02
C VAL A 224 -17.48 11.31 -19.30
N ILE A 225 -18.58 11.12 -18.56
CA ILE A 225 -19.20 12.14 -17.70
C ILE A 225 -18.39 12.32 -16.42
#